data_42131c3e012cab8a17426ddd5ecfca82
#
_entry.id   42131c3e012cab8a17426ddd5ecfca82
#
_cell.length_a   1.000
_cell.length_b   1.000
_cell.length_c   1.000
_cell.angle_alpha   90.00
_cell.angle_beta   90.00
_cell.angle_gamma   90.00
#
_symmetry.space_group_name_H-M   'P 1'
#
loop_
_entity.id
_entity.type
_entity.pdbx_description
1 polymer ?
#
loop_
_entity_poly.entity_id
_entity_poly.type
_entity_poly.pdbx_seq_one_letter_code
_entity_poly.pdbx_strand_id
1 'polypeptide(L)' 'MSVRLNLVLSDELSREIDKAADETESNKSEIIRKALTLFLAAREGKQKGMKLGLVDPESEKLQTEIIGL' A
#
# COMPACT_ATOMS: atom_id res chain seq x y z
N MET A 1 20.76 -10.53 0.80
CA MET A 1 21.46 -9.26 0.48
C MET A 1 20.46 -8.12 0.41
N SER A 2 20.76 -6.99 1.02
CA SER A 2 19.84 -5.85 1.01
C SER A 2 20.39 -4.72 0.16
N VAL A 3 19.47 -3.94 -0.40
CA VAL A 3 19.81 -2.80 -1.24
C VAL A 3 19.21 -1.54 -0.60
N ARG A 4 19.98 -0.46 -0.57
CA ARG A 4 19.49 0.82 -0.10
C ARG A 4 18.79 1.55 -1.23
N LEU A 5 17.70 2.21 -0.89
CA LEU A 5 16.93 3.01 -1.83
C LEU A 5 16.66 4.36 -1.20
N ASN A 6 16.97 5.43 -1.94
CA ASN A 6 16.65 6.78 -1.53
C ASN A 6 15.37 7.21 -2.25
N LEU A 7 14.38 7.66 -1.48
CA LEU A 7 13.10 8.10 -2.01
C LEU A 7 12.93 9.59 -1.77
N VAL A 8 12.44 10.29 -2.79
CA VAL A 8 12.02 11.68 -2.65
C VAL A 8 10.50 11.70 -2.63
N LEU A 9 9.92 12.16 -1.53
CA LEU A 9 8.48 12.19 -1.34
C LEU A 9 8.02 13.65 -1.26
N SER A 10 6.82 13.92 -1.73
CA SER A 10 6.21 15.24 -1.52
C SER A 10 5.96 15.44 -0.02
N ASP A 11 5.88 16.70 0.40
CA ASP A 11 5.61 16.99 1.81
C ASP A 11 4.27 16.41 2.24
N GLU A 12 3.28 16.49 1.38
CA GLU A 12 1.95 15.94 1.66
C GLU A 12 2.00 14.43 1.87
N LEU A 13 2.63 13.70 0.95
CA LEU A 13 2.74 12.26 1.06
C LEU A 13 3.54 11.86 2.29
N SER A 14 4.62 12.59 2.57
CA SER A 14 5.43 12.31 3.76
C SER A 14 4.62 12.47 5.03
N ARG A 15 3.77 13.51 5.12
CA ARG A 15 2.90 13.71 6.28
C ARG A 15 1.87 12.58 6.44
N GLU A 16 1.30 12.12 5.33
CA GLU A 16 0.35 11.02 5.37
C GLU A 16 1.00 9.72 5.84
N ILE A 17 2.23 9.47 5.40
CA ILE A 17 2.99 8.30 5.84
C ILE A 17 3.29 8.39 7.33
N ASP A 18 3.71 9.56 7.82
CA ASP A 18 3.98 9.76 9.24
C ASP A 18 2.72 9.53 10.08
N LYS A 19 1.59 10.02 9.60
CA LYS A 19 0.31 9.81 10.27
C LYS A 19 -0.06 8.33 10.33
N ALA A 20 0.09 7.62 9.22
CA ALA A 20 -0.18 6.18 9.19
C ALA A 20 0.74 5.41 10.14
N ALA A 21 2.01 5.82 10.20
CA ALA A 21 2.97 5.18 11.11
C ALA A 21 2.57 5.38 12.57
N ASP A 22 2.14 6.59 12.93
CA ASP A 22 1.67 6.88 14.28
C ASP A 22 0.43 6.06 14.63
N GLU A 23 -0.54 6.00 13.74
CA GLU A 23 -1.79 5.29 13.96
C GLU A 23 -1.59 3.78 14.13
N THR A 24 -0.56 3.23 13.51
CA THR A 24 -0.28 1.79 13.56
C THR A 24 0.86 1.44 14.51
N GLU A 25 1.36 2.42 15.25
CA GLU A 25 2.49 2.25 16.18
C GLU A 25 3.72 1.64 15.48
N SER A 26 3.98 2.11 14.26
CA SER A 26 5.11 1.67 13.48
C SER A 26 5.96 2.87 13.07
N ASN A 27 6.79 2.72 12.06
CA ASN A 27 7.62 3.81 11.57
C ASN A 27 7.49 3.93 10.06
N LYS A 28 8.05 5.00 9.52
CA LYS A 28 7.94 5.32 8.09
C LYS A 28 8.49 4.18 7.22
N SER A 29 9.62 3.59 7.60
CA SER A 29 10.21 2.49 6.84
C SER A 29 9.29 1.29 6.77
N GLU A 30 8.59 0.96 7.86
CA GLU A 30 7.63 -0.13 7.88
C GLU A 30 6.44 0.15 6.96
N ILE A 31 5.91 1.37 6.98
CA ILE A 31 4.80 1.75 6.10
C ILE A 31 5.21 1.59 4.64
N ILE A 32 6.39 2.06 4.28
CA ILE A 32 6.89 1.98 2.91
C ILE A 32 7.08 0.52 2.52
N ARG A 33 7.65 -0.29 3.40
CA ARG A 33 7.84 -1.73 3.13
C ARG A 33 6.51 -2.44 2.87
N LYS A 34 5.51 -2.16 3.70
CA LYS A 34 4.17 -2.73 3.52
C LYS A 34 3.53 -2.27 2.23
N ALA A 35 3.72 -0.99 1.87
CA ALA A 35 3.19 -0.47 0.61
C ALA A 35 3.81 -1.17 -0.58
N LEU A 36 5.12 -1.41 -0.56
CA LEU A 36 5.80 -2.10 -1.65
C LEU A 36 5.33 -3.56 -1.74
N THR A 37 5.16 -4.23 -0.61
CA THR A 37 4.65 -5.59 -0.58
C THR A 37 3.24 -5.66 -1.16
N LEU A 38 2.39 -4.70 -0.80
CA LEU A 38 1.04 -4.61 -1.34
C LEU A 38 1.06 -4.38 -2.85
N PHE A 39 1.93 -3.49 -3.33
CA PHE A 39 2.04 -3.21 -4.77
C PHE A 39 2.42 -4.46 -5.54
N LEU A 40 3.41 -5.21 -5.05
CA LEU A 40 3.87 -6.41 -5.74
C LEU A 40 2.78 -7.50 -5.77
N ALA A 41 2.05 -7.65 -4.67
CA ALA A 41 0.93 -8.59 -4.64
C ALA A 41 -0.18 -8.17 -5.60
N ALA A 42 -0.48 -6.88 -5.65
CA ALA A 42 -1.49 -6.35 -6.56
C ALA A 42 -1.08 -6.55 -8.02
N ARG A 43 0.18 -6.29 -8.33
CA ARG A 43 0.71 -6.48 -9.67
C ARG A 43 0.55 -7.94 -10.13
N GLU A 44 0.92 -8.88 -9.26
CA GLU A 44 0.79 -10.30 -9.56
C GLU A 44 -0.67 -10.69 -9.78
N GLY A 45 -1.57 -10.21 -8.92
CA GLY A 45 -3.00 -10.47 -9.07
C GLY A 45 -3.55 -9.92 -10.37
N LYS A 46 -3.16 -8.71 -10.75
CA LYS A 46 -3.63 -8.11 -11.99
C LYS A 46 -3.14 -8.87 -13.22
N GLN A 47 -1.95 -9.43 -13.17
CA GLN A 47 -1.44 -10.27 -14.26
C GLN A 47 -2.28 -11.54 -14.43
N LYS A 48 -2.96 -11.97 -13.38
CA LYS A 48 -3.86 -13.12 -13.40
C LYS A 48 -5.31 -12.74 -13.68
N GLY A 49 -5.56 -11.49 -14.03
CA GLY A 49 -6.90 -11.00 -14.34
C GLY A 49 -7.72 -10.56 -13.14
N MET A 50 -7.11 -10.46 -11.98
CA MET A 50 -7.80 -10.02 -10.77
C MET A 50 -7.82 -8.51 -10.66
N LYS A 51 -8.71 -8.00 -9.80
CA LYS A 51 -8.81 -6.58 -9.48
C LYS A 51 -8.39 -6.35 -8.05
N LEU A 52 -7.79 -5.20 -7.79
CA LEU A 52 -7.44 -4.79 -6.44
C LEU A 52 -8.54 -3.90 -5.89
N GLY A 53 -8.99 -4.16 -4.67
CA GLY A 53 -10.02 -3.34 -4.09
C GLY A 53 -10.22 -3.57 -2.61
N LEU A 54 -11.18 -2.83 -2.06
CA LEU A 54 -11.58 -2.92 -0.67
C LEU A 54 -12.91 -3.65 -0.58
N VAL A 55 -12.99 -4.61 0.30
CA VAL A 55 -14.14 -5.48 0.46
C VAL A 55 -14.80 -5.23 1.81
N ASP A 56 -16.14 -5.15 1.82
CA ASP A 56 -16.89 -5.09 3.05
C ASP A 56 -16.87 -6.50 3.67
N PRO A 57 -16.35 -6.66 4.89
CA PRO A 57 -16.23 -7.98 5.51
C PRO A 57 -17.56 -8.68 5.78
N GLU A 58 -18.64 -7.93 5.92
CA GLU A 58 -19.95 -8.52 6.18
C GLU A 58 -20.61 -9.06 4.91
N SER A 59 -20.56 -8.29 3.83
CA SER A 59 -21.20 -8.67 2.57
C SER A 59 -20.26 -9.43 1.63
N GLU A 60 -18.96 -9.35 1.87
CA GLU A 60 -17.91 -9.90 1.01
C GLU A 60 -17.96 -9.35 -0.41
N LYS A 61 -18.59 -8.19 -0.60
CA LYS A 61 -18.66 -7.54 -1.89
C LYS A 61 -17.60 -6.47 -2.03
N LEU A 62 -17.07 -6.34 -3.25
CA LEU A 62 -16.12 -5.30 -3.58
C LEU A 62 -16.82 -3.94 -3.49
N GLN A 63 -16.39 -3.08 -2.56
CA GLN A 63 -16.98 -1.75 -2.38
C GLN A 63 -16.21 -0.69 -3.17
N THR A 64 -14.91 -0.85 -3.30
CA THR A 64 -14.06 0.13 -3.99
C THR A 64 -12.99 -0.63 -4.75
N GLU A 65 -12.89 -0.35 -6.04
CA GLU A 65 -11.80 -0.88 -6.84
C GLU A 65 -10.69 0.15 -6.90
N ILE A 66 -9.46 -0.27 -6.66
CA ILE A 66 -8.29 0.60 -6.74
C ILE A 66 -7.66 0.43 -8.11
N ILE A 67 -7.57 1.52 -8.86
CA ILE A 67 -7.02 1.51 -10.22
C ILE A 67 -5.76 2.37 -10.24
N GLY A 68 -4.95 2.19 -11.27
CA GLY A 68 -3.75 2.98 -11.46
C GLY A 68 -2.50 2.44 -10.77
N LEU A 69 -2.55 1.24 -10.24
CA LEU A 69 -1.38 0.59 -9.66
C LEU A 69 -0.70 -0.35 -10.63
#